data_a822379201dd37007693da77d50e654b
#
_entry.id   a822379201dd37007693da77d50e654b
#
_cell.length_a   1.000
_cell.length_b   1.000
_cell.length_c   1.000
_cell.angle_alpha   90.00
_cell.angle_beta   90.00
_cell.angle_gamma   90.00
#
_symmetry.space_group_name_H-M   'P 1'
#
loop_
_entity.id
_entity.type
_entity.pdbx_description
1 polymer ?
#
loop_
_entity_poly.entity_id
_entity_poly.type
_entity_poly.pdbx_seq_one_letter_code
_entity_poly.pdbx_strand_id
1 'polypeptide(L)'
;DPQLGQAIFERILVLLINEACDAVFMQVASPTAIDLAMTKGVNYPKGLLAWADELGAQWVLDRLEKLFAEYGEDRYRPNPLLRKVAREGSKFIS
;
A
#
# COMPACT_ATOMS: atom_id res chain seq x y z
N ASP A 1 -11.21 6.58 21.04
CA ASP A 1 -9.78 6.45 21.39
C ASP A 1 -8.92 6.80 20.16
N PRO A 2 -8.12 7.86 20.23
CA PRO A 2 -7.29 8.27 19.09
C PRO A 2 -6.32 7.18 18.62
N GLN A 3 -5.78 6.38 19.53
CA GLN A 3 -4.86 5.31 19.17
C GLN A 3 -5.56 4.19 18.42
N LEU A 4 -6.77 3.86 18.81
CA LEU A 4 -7.57 2.85 18.10
C LEU A 4 -7.94 3.33 16.70
N GLY A 5 -8.35 4.59 16.58
CA GLY A 5 -8.67 5.18 15.29
C GLY A 5 -7.47 5.19 14.36
N GLN A 6 -6.28 5.52 14.88
CA GLN A 6 -5.05 5.51 14.10
C GLN A 6 -4.69 4.09 13.63
N ALA A 7 -4.83 3.10 14.51
CA ALA A 7 -4.54 1.71 14.15
C ALA A 7 -5.48 1.20 13.05
N ILE A 8 -6.76 1.56 13.14
CA ILE A 8 -7.74 1.18 12.11
C ILE A 8 -7.40 1.84 10.79
N PHE A 9 -7.06 3.12 10.81
CA PHE A 9 -6.68 3.86 9.61
C PHE A 9 -5.46 3.23 8.93
N GLU A 10 -4.43 2.92 9.70
CA GLU A 10 -3.20 2.32 9.16
C GLU A 10 -3.48 0.96 8.54
N ARG A 11 -4.32 0.15 9.17
CA ARG A 11 -4.70 -1.16 8.64
C ARG A 11 -5.38 -1.04 7.29
N ILE A 12 -6.34 -0.12 7.18
CA ILE A 12 -7.06 0.12 5.93
C ILE A 12 -6.09 0.65 4.86
N LEU A 13 -5.23 1.59 5.24
CA LEU A 13 -4.28 2.19 4.31
C LEU A 13 -3.34 1.15 3.70
N VAL A 14 -2.73 0.29 4.54
CA VAL A 14 -1.80 -0.72 4.01
C VAL A 14 -2.51 -1.76 3.15
N LEU A 15 -3.78 -2.07 3.44
CA LEU A 15 -4.56 -2.96 2.59
C LEU A 15 -4.79 -2.34 1.21
N LEU A 16 -5.16 -1.07 1.18
CA LEU A 16 -5.38 -0.36 -0.09
C LEU A 16 -4.09 -0.24 -0.89
N ILE A 17 -2.97 0.04 -0.23
CA ILE A 17 -1.67 0.09 -0.89
C ILE A 17 -1.33 -1.27 -1.48
N ASN A 18 -1.57 -2.36 -0.74
CA ASN A 18 -1.29 -3.70 -1.24
C ASN A 18 -2.14 -4.03 -2.47
N GLU A 19 -3.41 -3.64 -2.47
CA GLU A 19 -4.28 -3.83 -3.63
C GLU A 19 -3.81 -3.00 -4.83
N ALA A 20 -3.33 -1.79 -4.59
CA ALA A 20 -2.76 -0.97 -5.65
C ALA A 20 -1.51 -1.62 -6.24
N CYS A 21 -0.68 -2.23 -5.41
CA CYS A 21 0.48 -2.99 -5.87
C CYS A 21 0.06 -4.18 -6.74
N ASP A 22 -1.04 -4.85 -6.38
CA ASP A 22 -1.57 -5.95 -7.20
C ASP A 22 -1.94 -5.46 -8.59
N ALA A 23 -2.59 -4.31 -8.70
CA ALA A 23 -2.99 -3.77 -10.00
C ALA A 23 -1.78 -3.45 -10.87
N VAL A 24 -0.72 -2.90 -10.28
CA VAL A 24 0.53 -2.63 -11.01
C VAL A 24 1.20 -3.94 -11.41
N PHE A 25 1.31 -4.88 -10.47
CA PHE A 25 1.97 -6.16 -10.69
C PHE A 25 1.28 -6.95 -11.82
N MET A 26 -0.05 -6.92 -11.85
CA MET A 26 -0.84 -7.59 -12.88
C MET A 26 -0.91 -6.80 -14.18
N GLN A 27 -0.22 -5.66 -14.25
CA GLN A 27 -0.18 -4.79 -15.43
C GLN A 27 -1.55 -4.25 -15.85
N VAL A 28 -2.44 -4.09 -14.87
CA VAL A 28 -3.76 -3.49 -15.09
C VAL A 28 -3.63 -1.98 -15.30
N ALA A 29 -2.75 -1.34 -14.53
CA ALA A 29 -2.52 0.10 -14.62
C ALA A 29 -1.12 0.44 -14.13
N SER A 30 -0.60 1.58 -14.57
CA SER A 30 0.69 2.09 -14.09
C SER A 30 0.52 2.71 -12.69
N PRO A 31 1.60 2.84 -11.91
CA PRO A 31 1.52 3.53 -10.61
C PRO A 31 0.94 4.93 -10.72
N THR A 32 1.35 5.68 -11.74
CA THR A 32 0.85 7.04 -11.95
C THR A 32 -0.64 7.04 -12.25
N ALA A 33 -1.11 6.11 -13.09
CA ALA A 33 -2.53 6.02 -13.43
C ALA A 33 -3.39 5.68 -12.21
N ILE A 34 -2.92 4.77 -11.35
CA ILE A 34 -3.62 4.40 -10.12
C ILE A 34 -3.74 5.61 -9.20
N ASP A 35 -2.64 6.33 -8.99
CA ASP A 35 -2.64 7.48 -8.11
C ASP A 35 -3.50 8.63 -8.65
N LEU A 36 -3.51 8.81 -9.97
CA LEU A 36 -4.37 9.80 -10.59
C LEU A 36 -5.85 9.45 -10.36
N ALA A 37 -6.21 8.17 -10.51
CA ALA A 37 -7.59 7.74 -10.28
C ALA A 37 -8.01 7.99 -8.83
N MET A 38 -7.12 7.75 -7.86
CA MET A 38 -7.43 7.95 -6.45
C MET A 38 -7.63 9.43 -6.12
N THR A 39 -6.78 10.31 -6.66
CA THR A 39 -6.89 11.74 -6.36
C THR A 39 -8.01 12.42 -7.12
N LYS A 40 -8.24 12.04 -8.38
CA LYS A 40 -9.27 12.65 -9.23
C LYS A 40 -10.61 11.95 -9.15
N GLY A 41 -10.59 10.61 -9.12
CA GLY A 41 -11.83 9.83 -9.15
C GLY A 41 -12.53 9.71 -7.81
N VAL A 42 -11.77 9.52 -6.73
CA VAL A 42 -12.34 9.35 -5.38
C VAL A 42 -11.91 10.44 -4.41
N ASN A 43 -11.25 11.46 -4.92
CA ASN A 43 -10.94 12.69 -4.18
C ASN A 43 -10.07 12.46 -2.93
N TYR A 44 -9.14 11.54 -2.98
CA TYR A 44 -8.16 11.35 -1.92
C TYR A 44 -7.15 12.50 -1.94
N PRO A 45 -6.61 12.90 -0.78
CA PRO A 45 -5.65 14.00 -0.72
C PRO A 45 -4.33 13.72 -1.45
N LYS A 46 -3.97 12.45 -1.60
CA LYS A 46 -2.78 12.03 -2.34
C LYS A 46 -2.99 10.61 -2.86
N GLY A 47 -2.17 10.21 -3.84
CA GLY A 47 -2.24 8.87 -4.39
C GLY A 47 -1.73 7.83 -3.42
N LEU A 48 -2.24 6.61 -3.51
CA LEU A 48 -1.87 5.51 -2.62
C LEU A 48 -0.39 5.14 -2.73
N LEU A 49 0.15 5.08 -3.95
CA LEU A 49 1.54 4.68 -4.14
C LEU A 49 2.51 5.80 -3.80
N ALA A 50 2.13 7.06 -4.05
CA ALA A 50 2.89 8.20 -3.56
C ALA A 50 2.91 8.22 -2.03
N TRP A 51 1.79 7.88 -1.40
CA TRP A 51 1.70 7.78 0.06
C TRP A 51 2.62 6.68 0.58
N ALA A 52 2.62 5.51 -0.11
CA ALA A 52 3.52 4.41 0.24
C ALA A 52 4.98 4.83 0.14
N ASP A 53 5.33 5.63 -0.88
CA ASP A 53 6.69 6.14 -1.02
C ASP A 53 7.08 7.05 0.15
N GLU A 54 6.15 7.87 0.65
CA GLU A 54 6.40 8.73 1.81
C GLU A 54 6.58 7.93 3.09
N LEU A 55 5.76 6.90 3.28
CA LEU A 55 5.83 6.04 4.46
C LEU A 55 7.03 5.11 4.40
N GLY A 56 7.46 4.76 3.20
CA GLY A 56 8.49 3.76 2.95
C GLY A 56 7.88 2.39 2.71
N ALA A 57 8.30 1.75 1.62
CA ALA A 57 7.78 0.44 1.26
C ALA A 57 8.05 -0.60 2.37
N GLN A 58 9.19 -0.49 3.06
CA GLN A 58 9.50 -1.40 4.15
C GLN A 58 8.53 -1.25 5.32
N TRP A 59 8.13 -0.02 5.64
CA TRP A 59 7.15 0.23 6.69
C TRP A 59 5.80 -0.43 6.34
N VAL A 60 5.36 -0.28 5.09
CA VAL A 60 4.12 -0.90 4.62
C VAL A 60 4.22 -2.41 4.67
N LEU A 61 5.34 -2.95 4.20
CA LEU A 61 5.58 -4.40 4.21
C LEU A 61 5.55 -4.97 5.62
N ASP A 62 6.23 -4.31 6.56
CA ASP A 62 6.26 -4.77 7.95
C ASP A 62 4.86 -4.80 8.57
N ARG A 63 4.05 -3.80 8.29
CA ARG A 63 2.67 -3.76 8.79
C ARG A 63 1.83 -4.89 8.22
N LEU A 64 1.95 -5.16 6.93
CA LEU A 64 1.20 -6.24 6.29
C LEU A 64 1.65 -7.60 6.81
N GLU A 65 2.96 -7.80 6.98
CA GLU A 65 3.46 -9.06 7.51
C GLU A 65 2.95 -9.32 8.92
N LYS A 66 2.90 -8.28 9.74
CA LYS A 66 2.37 -8.39 11.10
C LYS A 66 0.88 -8.76 11.07
N LEU A 67 0.10 -8.10 10.21
CA LEU A 67 -1.32 -8.42 10.08
C LEU A 67 -1.53 -9.84 9.55
N PHE A 68 -0.72 -10.25 8.59
CA PHE A 68 -0.82 -11.61 8.05
C PHE A 68 -0.48 -12.66 9.11
N ALA A 69 0.56 -12.40 9.92
CA ALA A 69 0.92 -13.32 11.00
C ALA A 69 -0.19 -13.42 12.06
N GLU A 70 -0.87 -12.29 12.33
CA GLU A 70 -1.92 -12.23 13.35
C GLU A 70 -3.22 -12.87 12.89
N TYR A 71 -3.65 -12.59 11.66
CA TYR A 71 -4.97 -13.01 11.17
C TYR A 71 -4.93 -14.17 10.19
N GLY A 72 -3.82 -14.39 9.49
CA GLY A 72 -3.67 -15.50 8.54
C GLY A 72 -4.54 -15.40 7.29
N GLU A 73 -5.10 -14.23 7.01
CA GLU A 73 -5.96 -14.03 5.85
C GLU A 73 -5.17 -13.59 4.63
N ASP A 74 -5.52 -14.12 3.45
CA ASP A 74 -4.80 -13.83 2.21
C ASP A 74 -4.78 -12.35 1.86
N ARG A 75 -5.79 -11.58 2.26
CA ARG A 75 -5.83 -10.14 1.97
C ARG A 75 -4.67 -9.38 2.59
N TYR A 76 -4.03 -9.94 3.61
CA TYR A 76 -2.85 -9.33 4.26
C TYR A 76 -1.54 -9.83 3.68
N ARG A 77 -1.57 -10.76 2.74
CA ARG A 77 -0.35 -11.30 2.13
C ARG A 77 0.30 -10.21 1.26
N PRO A 78 1.54 -9.79 1.59
CA PRO A 78 2.19 -8.72 0.83
C PRO A 78 2.40 -9.12 -0.63
N ASN A 79 2.12 -8.16 -1.52
CA ASN A 79 2.32 -8.37 -2.95
C ASN A 79 3.82 -8.47 -3.28
N PRO A 80 4.20 -9.31 -4.26
CA PRO A 80 5.62 -9.43 -4.66
C PRO A 80 6.26 -8.12 -5.10
N LEU A 81 5.51 -7.21 -5.73
CA LEU A 81 6.04 -5.91 -6.11
C LEU A 81 6.40 -5.07 -4.89
N LEU A 82 5.54 -5.08 -3.85
CA LEU A 82 5.83 -4.38 -2.61
C LEU A 82 7.11 -4.91 -1.97
N ARG A 83 7.27 -6.25 -1.95
CA ARG A 83 8.47 -6.87 -1.41
C ARG A 83 9.72 -6.45 -2.19
N LYS A 84 9.60 -6.38 -3.52
CA LYS A 84 10.70 -5.98 -4.38
C LYS A 84 11.11 -4.53 -4.13
N VAL A 85 10.14 -3.62 -4.08
CA VAL A 85 10.42 -2.19 -3.84
C VAL A 85 11.05 -2.00 -2.46
N ALA A 86 10.55 -2.70 -1.45
CA ALA A 86 11.12 -2.62 -0.10
C ALA A 86 12.55 -3.14 -0.07
N ARG A 87 12.81 -4.30 -0.72
CA ARG A 87 14.13 -4.90 -0.73
C ARG A 87 15.16 -4.02 -1.44
N GLU A 88 14.75 -3.38 -2.52
CA GLU A 88 15.63 -2.54 -3.33
C GLU A 88 15.77 -1.13 -2.78
N GLY A 89 14.95 -0.76 -1.81
CA GLY A 89 14.95 0.61 -1.30
C GLY A 89 14.51 1.63 -2.34
N SER A 90 13.73 1.19 -3.33
CA SER A 90 13.26 2.06 -4.41
C SER A 90 11.88 2.62 -4.10
N LYS A 91 11.27 3.31 -5.07
CA LYS A 91 9.96 3.92 -4.93
C LYS A 91 9.04 3.49 -6.05
N PHE A 92 7.72 3.60 -5.82
CA PHE A 92 6.74 3.27 -6.85
C PHE A 92 6.60 4.37 -7.90
N ILE A 93 6.62 5.63 -7.47
CA ILE A 93 6.36 6.76 -8.35
C ILE A 93 7.64 7.45 -8.81
N SER A 94 8.57 7.63 -7.94
CA SER A 94 9.81 8.36 -8.29
C SER A 94 11.06 7.50 -8.15
#